data_24f528e671f9fdbb10ec35756071e24a
#
_entry.id   24f528e671f9fdbb10ec35756071e24a
#
_cell.length_a   1.000
_cell.length_b   1.000
_cell.length_c   1.000
_cell.angle_alpha   90.00
_cell.angle_beta   90.00
_cell.angle_gamma   90.00
#
_symmetry.space_group_name_H-M   'P 1'
#
loop_
_entity.id
_entity.type
_entity.pdbx_description
1 polymer ?
#
loop_
_entity_poly.entity_id
_entity_poly.type
_entity_poly.pdbx_seq_one_letter_code
_entity_poly.pdbx_strand_id
1 'polypeptide(L)'
;MVVITMKYLQRDQNNRFRYRRGIPKHVRVLFNGRSEFVKVLAKTEEEALQLYPKIHAHFEKQLKSALSLVPKKTKAKNIDPDLLAKTLENMGFHTRKPETEIEEQQRDSAIDQLLEPYYDGSSEGKGSYSGVPEETKELVTALRSGLDLTQLTLNEAFQFYLTRKAKTNSVERRKQLTNYSAGLKHLDEIVGGDLLLIHLTRRHAGQLRDHLMAQGLQVSTVKRYLKDIRAVLNYAAIEHDIPFINPFQKMELPKQSLSQRNHRTSMPEVVVQNVLEYLSTTPSKEPQLIFTLLYYTGARLAEITGLLKSDVHPDGPIPYLSVHEHAHRRLKNDWSNRAIPLSPAALECAKKALTLVPDSEFVFPRYTVADKRGSDSASAWLNKVIRKFCPDKKVVVHSLRHNFRDRIRSKGIHFETGKALEGHRYSLGEEANYGGGISLEDLYVAVCKVNEDL
;
A
#
# COMPACT_ATOMS: atom_id res chain seq x y z
N MET A 1 -1.65 38.21 41.39
CA MET A 1 -0.37 37.55 41.71
C MET A 1 -0.39 36.19 41.03
N VAL A 2 0.42 36.00 39.98
CA VAL A 2 0.50 34.73 39.27
C VAL A 2 1.42 33.80 40.03
N VAL A 3 0.86 32.73 40.62
CA VAL A 3 1.65 31.71 41.31
C VAL A 3 2.24 30.77 40.26
N ILE A 4 3.53 30.92 39.94
CA ILE A 4 4.24 30.00 39.04
C ILE A 4 4.68 28.79 39.87
N THR A 5 4.01 27.67 39.70
CA THR A 5 4.40 26.41 40.34
C THR A 5 5.47 25.72 39.52
N MET A 6 6.71 25.68 39.98
CA MET A 6 7.81 25.01 39.33
C MET A 6 7.75 23.49 39.58
N LYS A 7 7.72 22.70 38.51
CA LYS A 7 7.65 21.24 38.57
C LYS A 7 8.89 20.66 39.27
N TYR A 8 8.74 19.76 40.22
CA TYR A 8 9.83 19.15 41.01
C TYR A 8 10.57 20.06 41.99
N LEU A 9 10.13 21.31 42.22
CA LEU A 9 10.69 22.18 43.23
C LEU A 9 9.80 22.11 44.49
N GLN A 10 10.38 21.80 45.66
CA GLN A 10 9.69 21.62 46.95
C GLN A 10 10.46 22.29 48.07
N ARG A 11 9.76 22.74 49.12
CA ARG A 11 10.39 23.14 50.38
C ARG A 11 10.54 21.94 51.29
N ASP A 12 11.68 21.82 51.95
CA ASP A 12 11.91 20.80 52.96
C ASP A 12 11.50 21.28 54.37
N GLN A 13 11.60 20.36 55.33
CA GLN A 13 11.25 20.66 56.76
C GLN A 13 12.12 21.76 57.37
N ASN A 14 13.31 22.04 56.81
CA ASN A 14 14.21 23.10 57.23
C ASN A 14 14.05 24.38 56.40
N ASN A 15 12.91 24.53 55.74
CA ASN A 15 12.56 25.68 54.90
C ASN A 15 13.52 25.95 53.72
N ARG A 16 14.26 24.94 53.26
CA ARG A 16 15.18 25.03 52.12
C ARG A 16 14.47 24.53 50.86
N PHE A 17 14.78 25.13 49.71
CA PHE A 17 14.31 24.69 48.42
C PHE A 17 15.12 23.50 47.92
N ARG A 18 14.46 22.43 47.54
CA ARG A 18 15.08 21.25 46.93
C ARG A 18 14.39 20.85 45.64
N TYR A 19 15.20 20.38 44.71
CA TYR A 19 14.74 19.68 43.52
C TYR A 19 14.55 18.21 43.83
N ARG A 20 13.35 17.64 43.52
CA ARG A 20 13.02 16.26 43.79
C ARG A 20 12.31 15.67 42.58
N ARG A 21 12.95 14.70 41.90
CA ARG A 21 12.41 14.04 40.71
C ARG A 21 12.49 12.54 40.84
N GLY A 22 11.38 11.82 40.63
CA GLY A 22 11.32 10.36 40.64
C GLY A 22 12.07 9.74 39.48
N ILE A 23 12.78 8.64 39.73
CA ILE A 23 13.45 7.81 38.73
C ILE A 23 12.57 6.60 38.41
N PRO A 24 12.17 6.37 37.12
CA PRO A 24 11.36 5.23 36.73
C PRO A 24 11.99 3.91 37.16
N LYS A 25 11.17 2.97 37.68
CA LYS A 25 11.66 1.70 38.24
C LYS A 25 12.64 0.94 37.38
N HIS A 26 12.38 0.87 36.05
CA HIS A 26 13.15 0.08 35.09
C HIS A 26 14.55 0.65 34.78
N VAL A 27 14.86 1.89 35.15
CA VAL A 27 16.19 2.49 34.97
C VAL A 27 16.95 2.73 36.25
N ARG A 28 16.35 2.38 37.42
CA ARG A 28 16.98 2.60 38.76
C ARG A 28 18.31 1.90 38.93
N VAL A 29 18.51 0.77 38.28
CA VAL A 29 19.78 0.02 38.28
C VAL A 29 20.94 0.90 37.78
N LEU A 30 20.69 1.74 36.77
CA LEU A 30 21.68 2.68 36.20
C LEU A 30 21.95 3.88 37.11
N PHE A 31 21.16 4.04 38.20
CA PHE A 31 21.29 5.08 39.21
C PHE A 31 21.59 4.49 40.59
N ASN A 32 22.29 3.38 40.64
CA ASN A 32 22.65 2.67 41.90
C ASN A 32 21.45 2.38 42.81
N GLY A 33 20.31 2.01 42.22
CA GLY A 33 19.07 1.67 42.96
C GLY A 33 18.28 2.87 43.50
N ARG A 34 18.72 4.10 43.23
CA ARG A 34 18.02 5.32 43.75
C ARG A 34 16.63 5.44 43.11
N SER A 35 15.64 5.72 43.95
CA SER A 35 14.26 5.95 43.51
C SER A 35 14.01 7.37 43.02
N GLU A 36 14.85 8.32 43.45
CA GLU A 36 14.66 9.74 43.18
C GLU A 36 15.98 10.48 43.03
N PHE A 37 15.99 11.54 42.22
CA PHE A 37 16.99 12.61 42.29
C PHE A 37 16.56 13.63 43.32
N VAL A 38 17.42 13.90 44.29
CA VAL A 38 17.18 14.94 45.26
C VAL A 38 18.42 15.82 45.37
N LYS A 39 18.24 17.14 45.23
CA LYS A 39 19.31 18.12 45.41
C LYS A 39 18.77 19.36 46.08
N VAL A 40 19.42 19.78 47.18
CA VAL A 40 19.13 21.07 47.82
C VAL A 40 19.68 22.17 46.93
N LEU A 41 18.85 23.16 46.63
CA LEU A 41 19.20 24.29 45.74
C LEU A 41 19.66 25.49 46.56
N ALA A 42 18.79 26.03 47.39
CA ALA A 42 19.06 27.24 48.14
C ALA A 42 18.16 27.38 49.38
N LYS A 43 18.44 28.39 50.22
CA LYS A 43 17.57 28.77 51.31
C LYS A 43 16.54 29.83 50.92
N THR A 44 16.85 30.64 49.88
CA THR A 44 15.94 31.67 49.37
C THR A 44 15.30 31.22 48.05
N GLU A 45 14.12 31.75 47.78
CA GLU A 45 13.37 31.43 46.58
C GLU A 45 14.06 31.94 45.32
N GLU A 46 14.61 33.13 45.39
CA GLU A 46 15.30 33.80 44.27
C GLU A 46 16.53 33.02 43.78
N GLU A 47 17.39 32.59 44.72
CA GLU A 47 18.53 31.73 44.40
C GLU A 47 18.10 30.36 43.87
N ALA A 48 17.01 29.80 44.42
CA ALA A 48 16.50 28.51 43.98
C ALA A 48 15.98 28.59 42.54
N LEU A 49 15.31 29.65 42.15
CA LEU A 49 14.84 29.92 40.80
C LEU A 49 15.98 30.09 39.78
N GLN A 50 17.08 30.74 40.19
CA GLN A 50 18.28 30.89 39.34
C GLN A 50 18.98 29.55 39.11
N LEU A 51 19.04 28.67 40.10
CA LEU A 51 19.72 27.39 40.02
C LEU A 51 18.88 26.28 39.36
N TYR A 52 17.56 26.39 39.44
CA TYR A 52 16.62 25.37 39.00
C TYR A 52 16.81 24.98 37.53
N PRO A 53 16.89 25.88 36.54
CA PRO A 53 17.01 25.49 35.12
C PRO A 53 18.23 24.62 34.86
N LYS A 54 19.38 24.95 35.44
CA LYS A 54 20.64 24.22 35.31
C LYS A 54 20.55 22.82 35.90
N ILE A 55 19.97 22.71 37.08
CA ILE A 55 19.83 21.42 37.80
C ILE A 55 18.77 20.54 37.12
N HIS A 56 17.67 21.12 36.69
CA HIS A 56 16.62 20.40 35.96
C HIS A 56 17.16 19.85 34.62
N ALA A 57 17.83 20.66 33.83
CA ALA A 57 18.42 20.24 32.57
C ALA A 57 19.47 19.12 32.74
N HIS A 58 20.28 19.21 33.82
CA HIS A 58 21.27 18.20 34.15
C HIS A 58 20.63 16.83 34.43
N PHE A 59 19.63 16.77 35.30
CA PHE A 59 18.95 15.53 35.65
C PHE A 59 18.10 14.98 34.50
N GLU A 60 17.44 15.83 33.70
CA GLU A 60 16.72 15.39 32.51
C GLU A 60 17.67 14.79 31.48
N LYS A 61 18.84 15.37 31.28
CA LYS A 61 19.87 14.82 30.40
C LYS A 61 20.35 13.43 30.86
N GLN A 62 20.64 13.28 32.15
CA GLN A 62 21.04 11.98 32.72
C GLN A 62 19.92 10.93 32.59
N LEU A 63 18.68 11.31 32.88
CA LEU A 63 17.53 10.42 32.75
C LEU A 63 17.29 10.02 31.30
N LYS A 64 17.38 10.96 30.36
CA LYS A 64 17.24 10.69 28.93
C LYS A 64 18.34 9.75 28.41
N SER A 65 19.57 9.95 28.85
CA SER A 65 20.69 9.05 28.52
C SER A 65 20.48 7.64 29.12
N ALA A 66 20.01 7.53 30.34
CA ALA A 66 19.71 6.25 30.96
C ALA A 66 18.55 5.52 30.26
N LEU A 67 17.51 6.26 29.85
CA LEU A 67 16.38 5.72 29.08
C LEU A 67 16.78 5.25 27.68
N SER A 68 17.85 5.82 27.10
CA SER A 68 18.37 5.37 25.81
C SER A 68 19.26 4.12 25.90
N LEU A 69 19.85 3.87 27.07
CA LEU A 69 20.70 2.70 27.32
C LEU A 69 19.91 1.45 27.74
N VAL A 70 18.72 1.64 28.28
CA VAL A 70 17.81 0.50 28.52
C VAL A 70 17.19 0.17 27.17
N PRO A 71 17.37 -1.06 26.63
CA PRO A 71 16.62 -1.46 25.46
C PRO A 71 15.15 -1.17 25.78
N LYS A 72 14.49 -0.39 24.92
CA LYS A 72 13.03 -0.25 24.98
C LYS A 72 12.55 -1.67 25.13
N LYS A 73 11.89 -2.01 26.24
CA LYS A 73 11.20 -3.30 26.35
C LYS A 73 10.55 -3.47 25.00
N THR A 74 11.06 -4.40 24.21
CA THR A 74 10.28 -4.93 23.09
C THR A 74 8.95 -5.22 23.75
N LYS A 75 7.92 -4.50 23.34
CA LYS A 75 6.55 -4.81 23.76
C LYS A 75 6.49 -6.31 23.61
N ALA A 76 6.16 -7.01 24.69
CA ALA A 76 5.90 -8.44 24.62
C ALA A 76 5.14 -8.62 23.33
N LYS A 77 5.51 -9.58 22.49
CA LYS A 77 4.79 -9.88 21.26
C LYS A 77 3.34 -9.96 21.68
N ASN A 78 2.57 -8.90 21.42
CA ASN A 78 1.13 -8.97 21.60
C ASN A 78 0.71 -10.14 20.74
N ILE A 79 0.01 -11.09 21.32
CA ILE A 79 -0.58 -12.18 20.56
C ILE A 79 -1.42 -11.50 19.49
N ASP A 80 -1.38 -12.05 18.30
CA ASP A 80 -2.20 -11.59 17.19
C ASP A 80 -3.67 -11.50 17.66
N PRO A 81 -4.31 -10.31 17.69
CA PRO A 81 -5.69 -10.17 18.13
C PRO A 81 -6.65 -11.09 17.38
N ASP A 82 -6.36 -11.42 16.12
CA ASP A 82 -7.12 -12.38 15.33
C ASP A 82 -7.00 -13.82 15.87
N LEU A 83 -5.82 -14.19 16.34
CA LEU A 83 -5.61 -15.50 16.97
C LEU A 83 -6.36 -15.57 18.29
N LEU A 84 -6.34 -14.48 19.05
CA LEU A 84 -7.04 -14.38 20.33
C LEU A 84 -8.56 -14.41 20.14
N ALA A 85 -9.07 -13.70 19.11
CA ALA A 85 -10.50 -13.72 18.74
C ALA A 85 -10.94 -15.13 18.34
N LYS A 86 -10.19 -15.81 17.48
CA LYS A 86 -10.46 -17.21 17.10
C LYS A 86 -10.43 -18.17 18.28
N THR A 87 -9.51 -17.93 19.22
CA THR A 87 -9.41 -18.76 20.43
C THR A 87 -10.66 -18.60 21.30
N LEU A 88 -11.13 -17.35 21.50
CA LEU A 88 -12.38 -17.09 22.21
C LEU A 88 -13.59 -17.73 21.52
N GLU A 89 -13.71 -17.59 20.20
CA GLU A 89 -14.76 -18.21 19.39
C GLU A 89 -14.74 -19.74 19.49
N ASN A 90 -13.57 -20.37 19.44
CA ASN A 90 -13.40 -21.82 19.61
C ASN A 90 -13.78 -22.30 21.02
N MET A 91 -13.64 -21.44 22.01
CA MET A 91 -14.09 -21.67 23.38
C MET A 91 -15.60 -21.39 23.57
N GLY A 92 -16.29 -20.91 22.53
CA GLY A 92 -17.71 -20.57 22.57
C GLY A 92 -18.03 -19.18 23.13
N PHE A 93 -17.03 -18.31 23.24
CA PHE A 93 -17.21 -16.95 23.75
C PHE A 93 -17.15 -15.90 22.63
N HIS A 94 -18.01 -14.88 22.74
CA HIS A 94 -17.91 -13.71 21.87
C HIS A 94 -16.72 -12.82 22.29
N THR A 95 -16.17 -12.06 21.33
CA THR A 95 -15.05 -11.13 21.56
C THR A 95 -15.44 -9.90 22.38
N ARG A 96 -16.74 -9.58 22.47
CA ARG A 96 -17.27 -8.47 23.29
C ARG A 96 -17.17 -8.76 24.78
N LYS A 97 -17.24 -7.70 25.61
CA LYS A 97 -17.40 -7.81 27.05
C LYS A 97 -18.68 -8.60 27.39
N PRO A 98 -18.67 -9.45 28.44
CA PRO A 98 -19.87 -10.14 28.87
C PRO A 98 -20.97 -9.12 29.26
N GLU A 99 -22.19 -9.40 28.84
CA GLU A 99 -23.36 -8.52 29.05
C GLU A 99 -24.34 -9.08 30.08
N THR A 100 -24.24 -10.37 30.40
CA THR A 100 -25.12 -11.06 31.34
C THR A 100 -24.33 -11.73 32.47
N GLU A 101 -24.94 -11.87 33.63
CA GLU A 101 -24.37 -12.55 34.79
C GLU A 101 -24.01 -14.03 34.49
N ILE A 102 -24.81 -14.68 33.64
CA ILE A 102 -24.57 -16.05 33.21
C ILE A 102 -23.32 -16.12 32.32
N GLU A 103 -23.13 -15.17 31.42
CA GLU A 103 -21.97 -15.08 30.55
C GLU A 103 -20.68 -14.78 31.35
N GLU A 104 -20.78 -13.93 32.40
CA GLU A 104 -19.68 -13.68 33.32
C GLU A 104 -19.28 -14.96 34.07
N GLN A 105 -20.22 -15.69 34.64
CA GLN A 105 -19.98 -16.95 35.35
C GLN A 105 -19.35 -18.01 34.47
N GLN A 106 -19.79 -18.12 33.20
CA GLN A 106 -19.21 -19.06 32.24
C GLN A 106 -17.75 -18.70 31.91
N ARG A 107 -17.45 -17.40 31.74
CA ARG A 107 -16.11 -16.91 31.48
C ARG A 107 -15.20 -17.07 32.71
N ASP A 108 -15.68 -16.80 33.90
CA ASP A 108 -14.92 -17.02 35.12
C ASP A 108 -14.57 -18.50 35.32
N SER A 109 -15.50 -19.42 35.03
CA SER A 109 -15.20 -20.86 35.04
C SER A 109 -14.12 -21.24 34.00
N ALA A 110 -14.14 -20.66 32.82
CA ALA A 110 -13.11 -20.89 31.80
C ALA A 110 -11.74 -20.29 32.23
N ILE A 111 -11.74 -19.15 32.89
CA ILE A 111 -10.53 -18.53 33.46
C ILE A 111 -9.92 -19.41 34.55
N ASP A 112 -10.75 -19.94 35.46
CA ASP A 112 -10.29 -20.84 36.49
C ASP A 112 -9.64 -22.11 35.93
N GLN A 113 -10.25 -22.70 34.91
CA GLN A 113 -9.67 -23.84 34.17
C GLN A 113 -8.33 -23.50 33.50
N LEU A 114 -8.19 -22.31 32.90
CA LEU A 114 -6.96 -21.85 32.27
C LEU A 114 -5.84 -21.58 33.28
N LEU A 115 -6.18 -21.14 34.48
CA LEU A 115 -5.22 -20.77 35.53
C LEU A 115 -4.91 -21.91 36.49
N GLU A 116 -5.72 -22.96 36.53
CA GLU A 116 -5.54 -24.11 37.42
C GLU A 116 -4.11 -24.71 37.38
N PRO A 117 -3.47 -24.90 36.20
CA PRO A 117 -2.11 -25.45 36.14
C PRO A 117 -1.04 -24.55 36.77
N TYR A 118 -1.36 -23.29 37.02
CA TYR A 118 -0.44 -22.26 37.53
C TYR A 118 -0.74 -21.87 38.95
N TYR A 119 -1.71 -22.54 39.60
CA TYR A 119 -2.09 -22.26 40.99
C TYR A 119 -1.06 -22.78 41.96
N ASP A 120 -0.45 -21.89 42.71
CA ASP A 120 0.47 -22.24 43.80
C ASP A 120 -0.35 -22.45 45.10
N GLY A 121 -0.68 -23.71 45.35
CA GLY A 121 -1.51 -24.16 46.49
C GLY A 121 -0.81 -24.02 47.83
N SER A 122 -0.54 -22.80 48.29
CA SER A 122 -0.13 -22.60 49.69
C SER A 122 -1.36 -22.72 50.62
N SER A 123 -1.21 -23.53 51.67
CA SER A 123 -2.23 -24.03 52.57
C SER A 123 -2.95 -23.02 53.48
N GLU A 124 -2.89 -21.73 53.18
CA GLU A 124 -3.48 -20.67 54.02
C GLU A 124 -4.48 -19.74 53.30
N GLY A 125 -5.15 -20.22 52.27
CA GLY A 125 -6.29 -19.48 51.68
C GLY A 125 -5.94 -18.21 50.84
N LYS A 126 -4.67 -17.92 50.60
CA LYS A 126 -4.18 -16.87 49.71
C LYS A 126 -3.31 -17.47 48.60
N GLY A 127 -3.90 -18.36 47.78
CA GLY A 127 -3.23 -18.88 46.61
C GLY A 127 -2.88 -17.75 45.61
N SER A 128 -1.66 -17.82 45.07
CA SER A 128 -1.22 -16.93 44.02
C SER A 128 -0.94 -17.75 42.76
N TYR A 129 -1.12 -17.17 41.59
CA TYR A 129 -0.75 -17.79 40.32
C TYR A 129 0.67 -17.39 39.98
N SER A 130 1.57 -18.37 39.77
CA SER A 130 2.96 -18.11 39.42
C SER A 130 3.31 -18.77 38.07
N GLY A 131 4.18 -18.12 37.29
CA GLY A 131 4.66 -18.69 36.02
C GLY A 131 3.62 -18.69 34.86
N VAL A 132 2.51 -17.99 34.99
CA VAL A 132 1.49 -17.91 33.93
C VAL A 132 2.10 -17.33 32.65
N PRO A 133 2.04 -18.05 31.50
CA PRO A 133 2.51 -17.54 30.21
C PRO A 133 1.80 -16.26 29.82
N GLU A 134 2.47 -15.37 29.08
CA GLU A 134 1.88 -14.09 28.66
C GLU A 134 0.65 -14.30 27.79
N GLU A 135 0.68 -15.33 26.93
CA GLU A 135 -0.47 -15.77 26.11
C GLU A 135 -1.71 -16.10 26.95
N THR A 136 -1.53 -16.82 28.03
CA THR A 136 -2.64 -17.15 28.94
C THR A 136 -3.14 -15.90 29.67
N LYS A 137 -2.27 -14.98 30.04
CA LYS A 137 -2.67 -13.71 30.69
C LYS A 137 -3.49 -12.81 29.75
N GLU A 138 -3.11 -12.72 28.47
CA GLU A 138 -3.85 -11.98 27.47
C GLU A 138 -5.21 -12.62 27.22
N LEU A 139 -5.29 -13.95 27.14
CA LEU A 139 -6.55 -14.66 26.99
C LEU A 139 -7.47 -14.48 28.22
N VAL A 140 -6.94 -14.54 29.41
CA VAL A 140 -7.69 -14.24 30.67
C VAL A 140 -8.20 -12.81 30.66
N THR A 141 -7.40 -11.87 30.21
CA THR A 141 -7.81 -10.46 30.11
C THR A 141 -8.93 -10.30 29.09
N ALA A 142 -8.82 -10.98 27.93
CA ALA A 142 -9.83 -10.98 26.89
C ALA A 142 -11.15 -11.65 27.34
N LEU A 143 -11.09 -12.70 28.14
CA LEU A 143 -12.26 -13.33 28.74
C LEU A 143 -12.99 -12.39 29.72
N ARG A 144 -12.25 -11.68 30.60
CA ARG A 144 -12.83 -10.78 31.60
C ARG A 144 -13.41 -9.49 31.01
N SER A 145 -12.65 -8.87 30.12
CA SER A 145 -12.93 -7.50 29.65
C SER A 145 -13.45 -7.46 28.22
N GLY A 146 -13.51 -8.59 27.53
CA GLY A 146 -13.61 -8.65 26.09
C GLY A 146 -12.28 -8.28 25.43
N LEU A 147 -12.16 -8.53 24.13
CA LEU A 147 -11.10 -7.96 23.33
C LEU A 147 -11.46 -6.50 23.11
N ASP A 148 -10.68 -5.59 23.65
CA ASP A 148 -10.84 -4.17 23.36
C ASP A 148 -10.29 -3.88 21.95
N LEU A 149 -11.07 -4.30 20.96
CA LEU A 149 -10.78 -4.08 19.53
C LEU A 149 -10.82 -2.59 19.15
N THR A 150 -11.26 -1.74 20.09
CA THR A 150 -11.22 -0.28 19.90
C THR A 150 -9.80 0.27 20.01
N GLN A 151 -8.84 -0.52 20.49
CA GLN A 151 -7.43 -0.14 20.62
C GLN A 151 -6.57 -0.43 19.39
N LEU A 152 -7.18 -0.81 18.26
CA LEU A 152 -6.42 -1.05 17.02
C LEU A 152 -5.67 0.21 16.59
N THR A 153 -4.36 0.09 16.39
CA THR A 153 -3.52 1.18 15.91
C THR A 153 -3.54 1.29 14.38
N LEU A 154 -3.03 2.38 13.85
CA LEU A 154 -2.87 2.58 12.41
C LEU A 154 -2.00 1.48 11.78
N ASN A 155 -0.87 1.16 12.40
CA ASN A 155 0.04 0.14 11.89
C ASN A 155 -0.60 -1.25 11.91
N GLU A 156 -1.29 -1.60 12.98
CA GLU A 156 -2.03 -2.86 13.09
C GLU A 156 -3.13 -2.96 12.03
N ALA A 157 -3.90 -1.90 11.81
CA ALA A 157 -4.92 -1.85 10.76
C ALA A 157 -4.34 -2.06 9.36
N PHE A 158 -3.18 -1.43 9.07
CA PHE A 158 -2.49 -1.62 7.80
C PHE A 158 -1.95 -3.04 7.63
N GLN A 159 -1.33 -3.61 8.66
CA GLN A 159 -0.83 -5.00 8.64
C GLN A 159 -2.00 -5.99 8.46
N PHE A 160 -3.08 -5.81 9.19
CA PHE A 160 -4.28 -6.63 9.05
C PHE A 160 -4.83 -6.59 7.62
N TYR A 161 -5.02 -5.40 7.06
CA TYR A 161 -5.48 -5.24 5.69
C TYR A 161 -4.55 -5.90 4.67
N LEU A 162 -3.24 -5.68 4.80
CA LEU A 162 -2.24 -6.22 3.89
C LEU A 162 -2.14 -7.75 3.96
N THR A 163 -2.43 -8.33 5.12
CA THR A 163 -2.48 -9.78 5.29
C THR A 163 -3.74 -10.36 4.66
N ARG A 164 -4.91 -9.80 4.97
CA ARG A 164 -6.22 -10.31 4.51
C ARG A 164 -6.50 -10.03 3.03
N LYS A 165 -6.03 -8.89 2.51
CA LYS A 165 -6.17 -8.48 1.10
C LYS A 165 -4.88 -8.64 0.30
N ALA A 166 -3.98 -9.53 0.77
CA ALA A 166 -2.75 -9.82 0.06
C ALA A 166 -3.03 -10.33 -1.36
N LYS A 167 -2.32 -9.77 -2.33
CA LYS A 167 -2.35 -10.29 -3.69
C LYS A 167 -1.63 -11.64 -3.74
N THR A 168 -2.18 -12.59 -4.49
CA THR A 168 -1.60 -13.93 -4.66
C THR A 168 -0.30 -13.89 -5.44
N ASN A 169 -0.20 -13.02 -6.45
CA ASN A 169 1.01 -12.84 -7.23
C ASN A 169 2.07 -12.05 -6.45
N SER A 170 3.29 -12.57 -6.37
CA SER A 170 4.41 -12.01 -5.60
C SER A 170 4.78 -10.59 -5.99
N VAL A 171 4.77 -10.28 -7.30
CA VAL A 171 5.09 -8.95 -7.86
C VAL A 171 4.01 -7.93 -7.50
N GLU A 172 2.74 -8.33 -7.61
CA GLU A 172 1.62 -7.46 -7.24
C GLU A 172 1.56 -7.22 -5.74
N ARG A 173 1.84 -8.26 -4.94
CA ARG A 173 1.94 -8.16 -3.49
C ARG A 173 3.03 -7.16 -3.08
N ARG A 174 4.22 -7.23 -3.68
CA ARG A 174 5.31 -6.27 -3.42
C ARG A 174 4.89 -4.84 -3.78
N LYS A 175 4.24 -4.64 -4.93
CA LYS A 175 3.73 -3.33 -5.34
C LYS A 175 2.62 -2.82 -4.42
N GLN A 176 1.73 -3.69 -3.99
CA GLN A 176 0.71 -3.38 -3.00
C GLN A 176 1.36 -2.90 -1.70
N LEU A 177 2.28 -3.68 -1.12
CA LEU A 177 3.03 -3.31 0.08
C LEU A 177 3.69 -1.95 -0.07
N THR A 178 4.45 -1.72 -1.15
CA THR A 178 5.14 -0.44 -1.40
C THR A 178 4.16 0.75 -1.46
N ASN A 179 3.03 0.60 -2.14
CA ASN A 179 2.06 1.69 -2.27
C ASN A 179 1.39 2.04 -0.93
N TYR A 180 0.97 1.04 -0.18
CA TYR A 180 0.29 1.24 1.11
C TYR A 180 1.27 1.71 2.18
N SER A 181 2.49 1.16 2.25
CA SER A 181 3.53 1.61 3.18
C SER A 181 3.94 3.06 2.94
N ALA A 182 3.98 3.52 1.68
CA ALA A 182 4.25 4.93 1.38
C ALA A 182 3.13 5.84 1.91
N GLY A 183 1.87 5.44 1.75
CA GLY A 183 0.72 6.20 2.30
C GLY A 183 0.72 6.24 3.83
N LEU A 184 1.00 5.10 4.47
CA LEU A 184 1.10 5.00 5.92
C LEU A 184 2.25 5.86 6.45
N LYS A 185 3.42 5.82 5.83
CA LYS A 185 4.57 6.63 6.23
C LYS A 185 4.23 8.13 6.28
N HIS A 186 3.58 8.64 5.25
CA HIS A 186 3.14 10.05 5.26
C HIS A 186 2.11 10.34 6.34
N LEU A 187 1.23 9.40 6.66
CA LEU A 187 0.26 9.56 7.75
C LEU A 187 0.96 9.55 9.11
N ASP A 188 1.90 8.64 9.35
CA ASP A 188 2.69 8.56 10.58
C ASP A 188 3.48 9.85 10.84
N GLU A 189 4.03 10.47 9.79
CA GLU A 189 4.71 11.77 9.88
C GLU A 189 3.77 12.89 10.36
N ILE A 190 2.49 12.83 9.97
CA ILE A 190 1.47 13.83 10.36
C ILE A 190 0.96 13.61 11.78
N VAL A 191 0.74 12.36 12.18
CA VAL A 191 0.19 12.04 13.50
C VAL A 191 1.25 11.90 14.58
N GLY A 192 2.53 11.88 14.21
CA GLY A 192 3.67 11.79 15.13
C GLY A 192 3.95 10.39 15.66
N GLY A 193 3.58 9.35 14.90
CA GLY A 193 3.80 7.95 15.21
C GLY A 193 2.52 7.10 15.16
N ASP A 194 2.60 5.89 15.70
CA ASP A 194 1.47 4.96 15.67
C ASP A 194 0.33 5.43 16.60
N LEU A 195 -0.83 5.72 16.01
CA LEU A 195 -1.99 6.29 16.67
C LEU A 195 -3.15 5.27 16.66
N LEU A 196 -3.94 5.21 17.73
CA LEU A 196 -5.18 4.43 17.74
C LEU A 196 -6.17 4.96 16.67
N LEU A 197 -6.88 4.08 15.99
CA LEU A 197 -7.84 4.45 14.94
C LEU A 197 -8.86 5.46 15.44
N ILE A 198 -9.39 5.24 16.64
CA ILE A 198 -10.43 6.11 17.25
C ILE A 198 -9.96 7.55 17.49
N HIS A 199 -8.65 7.77 17.57
CA HIS A 199 -8.05 9.10 17.76
C HIS A 199 -7.73 9.82 16.45
N LEU A 200 -7.93 9.14 15.31
CA LEU A 200 -7.70 9.73 14.01
C LEU A 200 -8.83 10.69 13.63
N THR A 201 -8.48 11.94 13.38
CA THR A 201 -9.45 13.02 13.18
C THR A 201 -9.47 13.54 11.74
N ARG A 202 -10.54 14.26 11.38
CA ARG A 202 -10.64 15.00 10.11
C ARG A 202 -9.49 16.00 9.93
N ARG A 203 -8.97 16.56 11.01
CA ARG A 203 -7.81 17.47 10.98
C ARG A 203 -6.57 16.73 10.46
N HIS A 204 -6.28 15.53 10.95
CA HIS A 204 -5.16 14.72 10.47
C HIS A 204 -5.29 14.38 8.98
N ALA A 205 -6.50 14.05 8.52
CA ALA A 205 -6.74 13.80 7.10
C ALA A 205 -6.52 15.05 6.23
N GLY A 206 -6.94 16.23 6.72
CA GLY A 206 -6.67 17.52 6.07
C GLY A 206 -5.19 17.85 6.01
N GLN A 207 -4.48 17.69 7.14
CA GLN A 207 -3.03 17.92 7.22
C GLN A 207 -2.25 17.00 6.26
N LEU A 208 -2.64 15.72 6.17
CA LEU A 208 -2.02 14.81 5.20
C LEU A 208 -2.25 15.26 3.75
N ARG A 209 -3.48 15.62 3.39
CA ARG A 209 -3.78 16.16 2.07
C ARG A 209 -2.89 17.35 1.74
N ASP A 210 -2.84 18.32 2.65
CA ASP A 210 -2.12 19.58 2.44
C ASP A 210 -0.60 19.36 2.39
N HIS A 211 -0.07 18.45 3.22
CA HIS A 211 1.32 18.01 3.18
C HIS A 211 1.69 17.38 1.82
N LEU A 212 0.88 16.44 1.33
CA LEU A 212 1.12 15.81 0.04
C LEU A 212 1.04 16.81 -1.13
N MET A 213 0.11 17.77 -1.05
CA MET A 213 0.00 18.85 -2.04
C MET A 213 1.21 19.79 -1.98
N ALA A 214 1.68 20.15 -0.79
CA ALA A 214 2.86 21.00 -0.59
C ALA A 214 4.15 20.37 -1.12
N GLN A 215 4.24 19.03 -1.13
CA GLN A 215 5.33 18.29 -1.78
C GLN A 215 5.27 18.33 -3.32
N GLY A 216 4.32 19.02 -3.92
CA GLY A 216 4.15 19.13 -5.37
C GLY A 216 3.60 17.87 -6.04
N LEU A 217 3.02 16.93 -5.29
CA LEU A 217 2.42 15.73 -5.85
C LEU A 217 1.18 16.09 -6.69
N GLN A 218 1.03 15.39 -7.81
CA GLN A 218 -0.17 15.53 -8.65
C GLN A 218 -1.44 15.15 -7.87
N VAL A 219 -2.53 15.88 -8.08
CA VAL A 219 -3.82 15.64 -7.42
C VAL A 219 -4.28 14.17 -7.55
N SER A 220 -4.03 13.55 -8.71
CA SER A 220 -4.33 12.13 -8.94
C SER A 220 -3.54 11.19 -8.01
N THR A 221 -2.29 11.53 -7.69
CA THR A 221 -1.45 10.78 -6.76
C THR A 221 -1.94 10.96 -5.33
N VAL A 222 -2.24 12.19 -4.93
CA VAL A 222 -2.83 12.50 -3.61
C VAL A 222 -4.16 11.75 -3.44
N LYS A 223 -5.04 11.80 -4.45
CA LYS A 223 -6.32 11.06 -4.46
C LYS A 223 -6.11 9.56 -4.26
N ARG A 224 -5.07 8.98 -4.84
CA ARG A 224 -4.73 7.57 -4.67
C ARG A 224 -4.34 7.26 -3.22
N TYR A 225 -3.41 8.03 -2.63
CA TYR A 225 -3.01 7.84 -1.23
C TYR A 225 -4.21 7.92 -0.28
N LEU A 226 -5.04 8.97 -0.41
CA LEU A 226 -6.22 9.14 0.44
C LEU A 226 -7.24 8.00 0.26
N LYS A 227 -7.40 7.49 -0.98
CA LYS A 227 -8.24 6.33 -1.28
C LYS A 227 -7.70 5.05 -0.63
N ASP A 228 -6.39 4.81 -0.72
CA ASP A 228 -5.75 3.61 -0.20
C ASP A 228 -5.86 3.59 1.35
N ILE A 229 -5.54 4.70 2.02
CA ILE A 229 -5.70 4.86 3.47
C ILE A 229 -7.18 4.66 3.87
N ARG A 230 -8.11 5.31 3.17
CA ARG A 230 -9.55 5.14 3.44
C ARG A 230 -10.00 3.68 3.36
N ALA A 231 -9.48 2.93 2.37
CA ALA A 231 -9.85 1.53 2.19
C ALA A 231 -9.34 0.66 3.36
N VAL A 232 -8.12 0.89 3.82
CA VAL A 232 -7.56 0.20 4.99
C VAL A 232 -8.38 0.47 6.24
N LEU A 233 -8.63 1.74 6.54
CA LEU A 233 -9.35 2.16 7.75
C LEU A 233 -10.80 1.66 7.77
N ASN A 234 -11.50 1.72 6.63
CA ASN A 234 -12.86 1.18 6.54
C ASN A 234 -12.87 -0.34 6.75
N TYR A 235 -11.93 -1.05 6.12
CA TYR A 235 -11.85 -2.50 6.24
C TYR A 235 -11.56 -2.90 7.69
N ALA A 236 -10.56 -2.29 8.31
CA ALA A 236 -10.19 -2.58 9.68
C ALA A 236 -11.34 -2.24 10.67
N ALA A 237 -12.02 -1.11 10.48
CA ALA A 237 -13.12 -0.72 11.35
C ALA A 237 -14.31 -1.69 11.26
N ILE A 238 -14.63 -2.18 10.06
CA ILE A 238 -15.74 -3.14 9.86
C ILE A 238 -15.40 -4.51 10.44
N GLU A 239 -14.20 -5.02 10.15
CA GLU A 239 -13.79 -6.38 10.56
C GLU A 239 -13.55 -6.51 12.09
N HIS A 240 -13.30 -5.39 12.76
CA HIS A 240 -13.09 -5.34 14.21
C HIS A 240 -14.23 -4.64 14.96
N ASP A 241 -15.37 -4.42 14.33
CA ASP A 241 -16.57 -3.77 14.93
C ASP A 241 -16.24 -2.44 15.66
N ILE A 242 -15.24 -1.69 15.14
CA ILE A 242 -14.83 -0.43 15.74
C ILE A 242 -15.84 0.66 15.37
N PRO A 243 -16.47 1.36 16.32
CA PRO A 243 -17.38 2.47 16.06
C PRO A 243 -16.59 3.70 15.58
N PHE A 244 -16.22 3.69 14.30
CA PHE A 244 -15.29 4.64 13.71
C PHE A 244 -15.88 5.32 12.46
N ILE A 245 -15.97 6.65 12.51
CA ILE A 245 -16.29 7.45 11.32
C ILE A 245 -14.97 7.79 10.61
N ASN A 246 -14.74 7.15 9.48
CA ASN A 246 -13.49 7.33 8.76
C ASN A 246 -13.27 8.80 8.32
N PRO A 247 -12.25 9.48 8.83
CA PRO A 247 -12.01 10.90 8.54
C PRO A 247 -11.57 11.19 7.11
N PHE A 248 -11.20 10.16 6.35
CA PHE A 248 -10.81 10.27 4.93
C PHE A 248 -12.01 10.18 3.97
N GLN A 249 -13.25 10.05 4.49
CA GLN A 249 -14.43 10.09 3.64
C GLN A 249 -14.65 11.48 3.04
N LYS A 250 -15.09 11.53 1.78
CA LYS A 250 -15.46 12.76 1.08
C LYS A 250 -14.41 13.89 1.23
N MET A 251 -13.12 13.51 1.10
CA MET A 251 -12.04 14.51 1.09
C MET A 251 -12.11 15.33 -0.20
N GLU A 252 -12.23 16.63 -0.04
CA GLU A 252 -12.15 17.55 -1.18
C GLU A 252 -10.70 17.75 -1.60
N LEU A 253 -10.48 17.71 -2.90
CA LEU A 253 -9.22 17.99 -3.56
C LEU A 253 -9.43 19.12 -4.56
N PRO A 254 -8.40 19.93 -4.83
CA PRO A 254 -8.48 20.97 -5.84
C PRO A 254 -8.98 20.39 -7.17
N LYS A 255 -9.92 21.07 -7.80
CA LYS A 255 -10.37 20.70 -9.15
C LYS A 255 -9.18 20.88 -10.10
N GLN A 256 -8.75 19.79 -10.72
CA GLN A 256 -7.79 19.92 -11.81
C GLN A 256 -8.48 20.60 -12.99
N SER A 257 -7.92 21.71 -13.46
CA SER A 257 -8.34 22.30 -14.74
C SER A 257 -8.12 21.28 -15.86
N LEU A 258 -8.91 21.34 -16.91
CA LEU A 258 -8.74 20.50 -18.10
C LEU A 258 -7.34 20.62 -18.69
N SER A 259 -6.73 21.81 -18.61
CA SER A 259 -5.35 22.09 -19.04
C SER A 259 -4.27 21.44 -18.16
N GLN A 260 -4.57 21.12 -16.90
CA GLN A 260 -3.63 20.47 -15.97
C GLN A 260 -3.77 18.94 -15.95
N ARG A 261 -4.75 18.37 -16.61
CA ARG A 261 -4.76 16.94 -16.85
C ARG A 261 -3.52 16.64 -17.67
N ASN A 262 -2.59 15.87 -17.09
CA ASN A 262 -1.44 15.34 -17.80
C ASN A 262 -1.94 14.44 -18.93
N HIS A 263 -2.37 15.05 -20.04
CA HIS A 263 -2.63 14.29 -21.24
C HIS A 263 -1.29 13.79 -21.73
N ARG A 264 -1.10 12.48 -21.67
CA ARG A 264 -0.04 11.86 -22.45
C ARG A 264 -0.34 12.21 -23.89
N THR A 265 0.66 12.71 -24.59
CA THR A 265 0.56 13.10 -25.99
C THR A 265 0.93 11.92 -26.86
N SER A 266 0.39 11.88 -28.05
CA SER A 266 0.83 10.96 -29.09
C SER A 266 2.30 11.22 -29.40
N MET A 267 3.04 10.21 -29.79
CA MET A 267 4.44 10.33 -30.18
C MET A 267 4.51 10.95 -31.59
N PRO A 268 5.27 12.02 -31.81
CA PRO A 268 5.48 12.55 -33.15
C PRO A 268 6.00 11.48 -34.09
N GLU A 269 5.51 11.44 -35.35
CA GLU A 269 5.86 10.39 -36.28
C GLU A 269 7.38 10.33 -36.54
N VAL A 270 8.03 11.49 -36.65
CA VAL A 270 9.49 11.56 -36.79
C VAL A 270 10.23 10.89 -35.62
N VAL A 271 9.68 10.96 -34.41
CA VAL A 271 10.25 10.27 -33.25
C VAL A 271 10.03 8.77 -33.34
N VAL A 272 8.87 8.31 -33.85
CA VAL A 272 8.60 6.88 -34.08
C VAL A 272 9.64 6.32 -35.06
N GLN A 273 9.87 6.98 -36.17
CA GLN A 273 10.82 6.56 -37.20
C GLN A 273 12.27 6.53 -36.68
N ASN A 274 12.71 7.58 -36.00
CA ASN A 274 14.05 7.64 -35.39
C ASN A 274 14.26 6.52 -34.35
N VAL A 275 13.23 6.21 -33.56
CA VAL A 275 13.28 5.11 -32.57
C VAL A 275 13.37 3.76 -33.30
N LEU A 276 12.56 3.51 -34.33
CA LEU A 276 12.59 2.28 -35.09
C LEU A 276 13.95 2.08 -35.78
N GLU A 277 14.51 3.12 -36.39
CA GLU A 277 15.83 3.12 -36.99
C GLU A 277 16.90 2.77 -35.94
N TYR A 278 16.92 3.48 -34.82
CA TYR A 278 17.86 3.18 -33.71
C TYR A 278 17.72 1.74 -33.22
N LEU A 279 16.49 1.24 -33.05
CA LEU A 279 16.25 -0.12 -32.57
C LEU A 279 16.71 -1.17 -33.58
N SER A 280 16.66 -0.85 -34.90
CA SER A 280 17.14 -1.75 -35.98
C SER A 280 18.66 -1.99 -35.88
N THR A 281 19.43 -1.05 -35.36
CA THR A 281 20.86 -1.16 -35.16
C THR A 281 21.27 -1.86 -33.89
N THR A 282 20.32 -2.10 -32.95
CA THR A 282 20.64 -2.76 -31.67
C THR A 282 20.83 -4.27 -31.86
N PRO A 283 21.75 -4.89 -31.06
CA PRO A 283 21.99 -6.35 -31.16
C PRO A 283 20.74 -7.17 -30.81
N SER A 284 19.96 -6.77 -29.82
CA SER A 284 18.71 -7.45 -29.44
C SER A 284 17.56 -6.93 -30.32
N LYS A 285 16.88 -7.82 -30.99
CA LYS A 285 15.73 -7.51 -31.86
C LYS A 285 14.40 -7.46 -31.14
N GLU A 286 14.31 -8.04 -29.92
CA GLU A 286 13.06 -8.04 -29.14
C GLU A 286 12.47 -6.64 -28.92
N PRO A 287 13.26 -5.60 -28.48
CA PRO A 287 12.71 -4.25 -28.30
C PRO A 287 12.17 -3.62 -29.57
N GLN A 288 12.81 -3.88 -30.72
CA GLN A 288 12.33 -3.40 -32.05
C GLN A 288 10.97 -4.00 -32.36
N LEU A 289 10.85 -5.32 -32.26
CA LEU A 289 9.60 -6.04 -32.55
C LEU A 289 8.48 -5.69 -31.58
N ILE A 290 8.79 -5.53 -30.29
CA ILE A 290 7.83 -5.05 -29.28
C ILE A 290 7.33 -3.65 -29.66
N PHE A 291 8.23 -2.73 -29.97
CA PHE A 291 7.87 -1.35 -30.33
C PHE A 291 7.01 -1.32 -31.60
N THR A 292 7.37 -2.10 -32.63
CA THR A 292 6.63 -2.23 -33.87
C THR A 292 5.23 -2.80 -33.65
N LEU A 293 5.11 -3.91 -32.91
CA LEU A 293 3.79 -4.48 -32.57
C LEU A 293 2.91 -3.48 -31.81
N LEU A 294 3.47 -2.76 -30.84
CA LEU A 294 2.72 -1.71 -30.11
C LEU A 294 2.21 -0.60 -31.04
N TYR A 295 3.03 -0.20 -32.00
CA TYR A 295 2.70 0.86 -32.95
C TYR A 295 1.55 0.48 -33.86
N TYR A 296 1.58 -0.75 -34.44
CA TYR A 296 0.55 -1.22 -35.37
C TYR A 296 -0.73 -1.72 -34.68
N THR A 297 -0.66 -2.21 -33.42
CA THR A 297 -1.81 -2.82 -32.75
C THR A 297 -2.46 -1.94 -31.70
N GLY A 298 -1.74 -0.93 -31.19
CA GLY A 298 -2.20 -0.15 -30.07
C GLY A 298 -2.37 -0.94 -28.77
N ALA A 299 -1.84 -2.17 -28.70
CA ALA A 299 -1.90 -3.03 -27.51
C ALA A 299 -1.19 -2.40 -26.30
N ARG A 300 -1.46 -2.91 -25.10
CA ARG A 300 -0.70 -2.51 -23.91
C ARG A 300 0.65 -3.21 -23.89
N LEU A 301 1.69 -2.53 -23.40
CA LEU A 301 3.04 -3.10 -23.35
C LEU A 301 3.07 -4.49 -22.68
N ALA A 302 2.35 -4.66 -21.56
CA ALA A 302 2.28 -5.94 -20.87
C ALA A 302 1.55 -7.03 -21.68
N GLU A 303 0.64 -6.66 -22.58
CA GLU A 303 -0.05 -7.60 -23.47
C GLU A 303 0.95 -8.15 -24.51
N ILE A 304 1.80 -7.31 -25.08
CA ILE A 304 2.82 -7.71 -26.06
C ILE A 304 3.99 -8.45 -25.39
N THR A 305 4.56 -7.90 -24.31
CA THR A 305 5.71 -8.53 -23.64
C THR A 305 5.40 -9.88 -23.00
N GLY A 306 4.12 -10.15 -22.68
CA GLY A 306 3.66 -11.40 -22.10
C GLY A 306 3.07 -12.39 -23.12
N LEU A 307 3.30 -12.23 -24.43
CA LEU A 307 2.78 -13.15 -25.42
C LEU A 307 3.44 -14.52 -25.32
N LEU A 308 2.63 -15.56 -25.29
CA LEU A 308 3.02 -16.93 -25.58
C LEU A 308 3.05 -17.13 -27.10
N LYS A 309 3.83 -18.07 -27.60
CA LYS A 309 3.78 -18.43 -29.02
C LYS A 309 2.41 -18.93 -29.46
N SER A 310 1.72 -19.65 -28.56
CA SER A 310 0.35 -20.10 -28.77
C SER A 310 -0.68 -18.96 -28.85
N ASP A 311 -0.34 -17.75 -28.39
CA ASP A 311 -1.18 -16.56 -28.52
C ASP A 311 -1.12 -15.93 -29.92
N VAL A 312 -0.15 -16.31 -30.73
CA VAL A 312 0.07 -15.74 -32.08
C VAL A 312 -0.50 -16.69 -33.12
N HIS A 313 -1.52 -16.23 -33.83
CA HIS A 313 -2.18 -16.99 -34.89
C HIS A 313 -1.86 -16.35 -36.24
N PRO A 314 -0.70 -16.71 -36.86
CA PRO A 314 -0.23 -16.07 -38.08
C PRO A 314 -0.87 -16.63 -39.34
N ASP A 315 -1.49 -17.80 -39.23
CA ASP A 315 -2.05 -18.56 -40.34
C ASP A 315 -3.58 -18.50 -40.30
N GLY A 316 -4.21 -18.72 -41.45
CA GLY A 316 -5.65 -18.64 -41.60
C GLY A 316 -6.13 -17.38 -42.32
N PRO A 317 -7.45 -17.21 -42.53
CA PRO A 317 -8.02 -16.10 -43.31
C PRO A 317 -7.78 -14.74 -42.64
N ILE A 318 -7.73 -14.69 -41.31
CA ILE A 318 -7.45 -13.48 -40.55
C ILE A 318 -6.41 -13.79 -39.48
N PRO A 319 -5.17 -13.27 -39.63
CA PRO A 319 -4.15 -13.41 -38.60
C PRO A 319 -4.43 -12.50 -37.42
N TYR A 320 -4.19 -13.01 -36.16
CA TYR A 320 -4.47 -12.24 -34.95
C TYR A 320 -3.56 -12.64 -33.78
N LEU A 321 -3.51 -11.78 -32.77
CA LEU A 321 -2.97 -12.07 -31.43
C LEU A 321 -4.12 -12.35 -30.50
N SER A 322 -4.05 -13.43 -29.73
CA SER A 322 -4.98 -13.73 -28.65
C SER A 322 -4.50 -13.09 -27.32
N VAL A 323 -5.26 -12.17 -26.79
CA VAL A 323 -4.96 -11.53 -25.51
C VAL A 323 -5.92 -12.06 -24.46
N HIS A 324 -5.47 -13.01 -23.67
CA HIS A 324 -6.22 -13.62 -22.57
C HIS A 324 -5.38 -13.72 -21.28
N GLU A 325 -6.00 -13.99 -20.15
CA GLU A 325 -5.29 -14.17 -18.88
C GLU A 325 -4.65 -15.55 -18.84
N HIS A 326 -3.40 -15.60 -18.37
CA HIS A 326 -2.67 -16.84 -18.10
C HIS A 326 -1.65 -16.63 -16.96
N ALA A 327 -0.95 -17.68 -16.54
CA ALA A 327 -0.05 -17.64 -15.37
C ALA A 327 0.97 -16.50 -15.40
N HIS A 328 1.42 -16.09 -16.62
CA HIS A 328 2.44 -15.04 -16.81
C HIS A 328 1.88 -13.69 -17.25
N ARG A 329 0.58 -13.61 -17.55
CA ARG A 329 -0.08 -12.38 -18.03
C ARG A 329 -1.43 -12.21 -17.39
N ARG A 330 -1.56 -11.20 -16.53
CA ARG A 330 -2.83 -10.77 -15.97
C ARG A 330 -3.42 -9.64 -16.81
N LEU A 331 -4.72 -9.68 -17.03
CA LEU A 331 -5.43 -8.61 -17.70
C LEU A 331 -5.86 -7.52 -16.72
N LYS A 332 -6.00 -6.31 -17.23
CA LYS A 332 -6.44 -5.16 -16.42
C LYS A 332 -7.93 -5.26 -16.04
N ASN A 333 -8.74 -5.82 -16.92
CA ASN A 333 -10.18 -6.04 -16.80
C ASN A 333 -10.61 -7.09 -17.85
N ASP A 334 -11.82 -7.59 -17.72
CA ASP A 334 -12.39 -8.64 -18.60
C ASP A 334 -12.43 -8.22 -20.07
N TRP A 335 -12.71 -6.95 -20.36
CA TRP A 335 -12.71 -6.39 -21.72
C TRP A 335 -11.32 -6.37 -22.39
N SER A 336 -10.27 -6.64 -21.64
CA SER A 336 -8.93 -6.81 -22.22
C SER A 336 -8.76 -8.17 -22.88
N ASN A 337 -9.62 -9.16 -22.58
CA ASN A 337 -9.67 -10.45 -23.26
C ASN A 337 -10.25 -10.26 -24.66
N ARG A 338 -9.42 -10.42 -25.68
CA ARG A 338 -9.78 -10.16 -27.07
C ARG A 338 -8.79 -10.74 -28.07
N ALA A 339 -9.24 -10.93 -29.29
CA ALA A 339 -8.39 -11.08 -30.46
C ALA A 339 -8.01 -9.69 -31.01
N ILE A 340 -6.74 -9.49 -31.34
CA ILE A 340 -6.23 -8.30 -32.01
C ILE A 340 -5.81 -8.71 -33.40
N PRO A 341 -6.57 -8.38 -34.46
CA PRO A 341 -6.18 -8.72 -35.81
C PRO A 341 -4.90 -8.00 -36.22
N LEU A 342 -4.12 -8.64 -37.07
CA LEU A 342 -2.82 -8.16 -37.52
C LEU A 342 -2.91 -7.62 -38.96
N SER A 343 -2.65 -6.32 -39.13
CA SER A 343 -2.40 -5.77 -40.47
C SER A 343 -1.16 -6.44 -41.10
N PRO A 344 -0.94 -6.37 -42.44
CA PRO A 344 0.18 -7.04 -43.10
C PRO A 344 1.53 -6.74 -42.43
N ALA A 345 1.83 -5.49 -42.13
CA ALA A 345 3.08 -5.10 -41.46
C ALA A 345 3.20 -5.65 -40.02
N ALA A 346 2.09 -5.69 -39.28
CA ALA A 346 2.05 -6.28 -37.92
C ALA A 346 2.24 -7.80 -37.98
N LEU A 347 1.68 -8.48 -39.00
CA LEU A 347 1.84 -9.92 -39.24
C LEU A 347 3.30 -10.26 -39.51
N GLU A 348 3.95 -9.53 -40.44
CA GLU A 348 5.37 -9.67 -40.70
C GLU A 348 6.23 -9.57 -39.46
N CYS A 349 5.92 -8.57 -38.62
CA CYS A 349 6.60 -8.38 -37.34
C CYS A 349 6.35 -9.56 -36.38
N ALA A 350 5.11 -10.05 -36.27
CA ALA A 350 4.76 -11.18 -35.43
C ALA A 350 5.45 -12.47 -35.88
N LYS A 351 5.51 -12.75 -37.20
CA LYS A 351 6.24 -13.90 -37.76
C LYS A 351 7.73 -13.84 -37.40
N LYS A 352 8.37 -12.67 -37.54
CA LYS A 352 9.77 -12.47 -37.14
C LYS A 352 9.95 -12.69 -35.62
N ALA A 353 9.00 -12.27 -34.81
CA ALA A 353 9.07 -12.45 -33.36
C ALA A 353 8.99 -13.93 -32.95
N LEU A 354 8.17 -14.74 -33.62
CA LEU A 354 8.05 -16.18 -33.38
C LEU A 354 9.35 -16.95 -33.56
N THR A 355 10.20 -16.48 -34.48
CA THR A 355 11.46 -17.16 -34.85
C THR A 355 12.67 -16.71 -34.04
N LEU A 356 12.53 -15.66 -33.20
CA LEU A 356 13.67 -15.12 -32.42
C LEU A 356 14.31 -16.11 -31.47
N VAL A 357 13.49 -16.84 -30.71
CA VAL A 357 13.94 -17.83 -29.73
C VAL A 357 13.13 -19.12 -29.93
N PRO A 358 13.61 -20.04 -30.80
CA PRO A 358 12.84 -21.22 -31.20
C PRO A 358 12.37 -22.10 -30.03
N ASP A 359 13.22 -22.30 -29.02
CA ASP A 359 12.99 -23.23 -27.91
C ASP A 359 12.19 -22.64 -26.76
N SER A 360 11.77 -21.38 -26.85
CA SER A 360 10.96 -20.73 -25.81
C SER A 360 9.46 -20.85 -26.10
N GLU A 361 8.65 -21.07 -25.07
CA GLU A 361 7.19 -20.95 -25.16
C GLU A 361 6.73 -19.49 -25.28
N PHE A 362 7.58 -18.54 -24.84
CA PHE A 362 7.33 -17.11 -24.90
C PHE A 362 7.86 -16.50 -26.20
N VAL A 363 7.13 -15.53 -26.74
CA VAL A 363 7.59 -14.73 -27.89
C VAL A 363 8.76 -13.82 -27.48
N PHE A 364 8.73 -13.29 -26.26
CA PHE A 364 9.73 -12.39 -25.72
C PHE A 364 10.26 -12.86 -24.35
N PRO A 365 11.04 -13.94 -24.29
CA PRO A 365 11.44 -14.60 -23.03
C PRO A 365 12.25 -13.68 -22.11
N ARG A 366 13.02 -12.76 -22.64
CA ARG A 366 13.76 -11.76 -21.86
C ARG A 366 12.86 -10.94 -20.94
N TYR A 367 11.61 -10.74 -21.33
CA TYR A 367 10.62 -9.94 -20.61
C TYR A 367 9.57 -10.79 -19.89
N THR A 368 9.73 -12.11 -19.87
CA THR A 368 8.79 -13.04 -19.21
C THR A 368 9.53 -13.85 -18.16
N VAL A 369 10.17 -13.16 -17.22
CA VAL A 369 10.91 -13.78 -16.11
C VAL A 369 9.97 -13.95 -14.94
N ALA A 370 10.01 -15.11 -14.28
CA ALA A 370 9.29 -15.38 -13.05
C ALA A 370 9.59 -14.28 -11.99
N ASP A 371 8.57 -13.92 -11.23
CA ASP A 371 8.65 -12.92 -10.15
C ASP A 371 9.08 -11.50 -10.57
N LYS A 372 9.11 -11.19 -11.87
CA LYS A 372 9.36 -9.84 -12.38
C LYS A 372 8.31 -9.43 -13.40
N ARG A 373 7.95 -8.15 -13.39
CA ARG A 373 7.16 -7.56 -14.49
C ARG A 373 8.09 -7.19 -15.64
N GLY A 374 8.18 -8.06 -16.63
CA GLY A 374 8.98 -7.79 -17.81
C GLY A 374 8.58 -6.51 -18.56
N SER A 375 7.29 -6.17 -18.52
CA SER A 375 6.80 -4.90 -19.07
C SER A 375 7.42 -3.66 -18.39
N ASP A 376 7.78 -3.72 -17.10
CA ASP A 376 8.40 -2.59 -16.42
C ASP A 376 9.84 -2.37 -16.92
N SER A 377 10.61 -3.44 -17.15
CA SER A 377 11.96 -3.37 -17.71
C SER A 377 11.95 -2.95 -19.19
N ALA A 378 11.02 -3.49 -19.99
CA ALA A 378 10.80 -3.06 -21.37
C ALA A 378 10.41 -1.58 -21.44
N SER A 379 9.50 -1.14 -20.57
CA SER A 379 9.10 0.27 -20.46
C SER A 379 10.28 1.18 -20.11
N ALA A 380 11.08 0.82 -19.13
CA ALA A 380 12.22 1.61 -18.70
C ALA A 380 13.23 1.76 -19.86
N TRP A 381 13.55 0.67 -20.55
CA TRP A 381 14.51 0.68 -21.64
C TRP A 381 13.98 1.44 -22.87
N LEU A 382 12.76 1.15 -23.33
CA LEU A 382 12.15 1.86 -24.47
C LEU A 382 12.00 3.36 -24.20
N ASN A 383 11.60 3.76 -22.99
CA ASN A 383 11.53 5.17 -22.63
C ASN A 383 12.91 5.84 -22.61
N LYS A 384 13.98 5.11 -22.23
CA LYS A 384 15.35 5.62 -22.32
C LYS A 384 15.75 5.87 -23.80
N VAL A 385 15.34 5.00 -24.70
CA VAL A 385 15.57 5.20 -26.15
C VAL A 385 14.76 6.37 -26.69
N ILE A 386 13.45 6.42 -26.39
CA ILE A 386 12.58 7.54 -26.79
C ILE A 386 13.17 8.87 -26.34
N ARG A 387 13.76 8.93 -25.15
CA ARG A 387 14.33 10.16 -24.57
C ARG A 387 15.54 10.69 -25.33
N LYS A 388 16.19 9.86 -26.17
CA LYS A 388 17.27 10.32 -27.06
C LYS A 388 16.74 11.22 -28.19
N PHE A 389 15.49 11.00 -28.61
CA PHE A 389 14.88 11.67 -29.76
C PHE A 389 13.76 12.64 -29.38
N CYS A 390 13.24 12.54 -28.14
CA CYS A 390 12.18 13.41 -27.64
C CYS A 390 12.40 13.77 -26.17
N PRO A 391 12.72 15.03 -25.82
CA PRO A 391 12.94 15.46 -24.45
C PRO A 391 11.63 15.58 -23.64
N ASP A 392 10.47 15.67 -24.29
CA ASP A 392 9.18 15.79 -23.63
C ASP A 392 8.85 14.54 -22.82
N LYS A 393 8.83 14.69 -21.48
CA LYS A 393 8.53 13.60 -20.54
C LYS A 393 7.11 13.04 -20.66
N LYS A 394 6.21 13.72 -21.37
CA LYS A 394 4.84 13.24 -21.64
C LYS A 394 4.83 12.18 -22.74
N VAL A 395 5.81 12.20 -23.65
CA VAL A 395 5.98 11.20 -24.70
C VAL A 395 6.70 9.99 -24.11
N VAL A 396 6.04 8.85 -24.10
CA VAL A 396 6.52 7.58 -23.53
C VAL A 396 6.09 6.41 -24.42
N VAL A 397 6.58 5.21 -24.16
CA VAL A 397 6.17 4.02 -24.97
C VAL A 397 4.64 3.85 -25.04
N HIS A 398 3.90 4.20 -23.99
CA HIS A 398 2.44 4.17 -24.02
C HIS A 398 1.81 5.21 -24.97
N SER A 399 2.57 6.20 -25.42
CA SER A 399 2.14 7.15 -26.44
C SER A 399 1.82 6.50 -27.77
N LEU A 400 2.43 5.36 -28.12
CA LEU A 400 2.09 4.58 -29.31
C LEU A 400 0.62 4.16 -29.32
N ARG A 401 0.04 3.86 -28.15
CA ARG A 401 -1.39 3.56 -28.05
C ARG A 401 -2.26 4.81 -28.26
N HIS A 402 -1.75 6.00 -27.93
CA HIS A 402 -2.41 7.25 -28.29
C HIS A 402 -2.33 7.50 -29.79
N ASN A 403 -1.18 7.22 -30.43
CA ASN A 403 -1.06 7.27 -31.90
C ASN A 403 -2.09 6.36 -32.57
N PHE A 404 -2.23 5.12 -32.11
CA PHE A 404 -3.22 4.18 -32.65
C PHE A 404 -4.65 4.72 -32.47
N ARG A 405 -4.98 5.27 -31.31
CA ARG A 405 -6.28 5.91 -31.06
C ARG A 405 -6.53 7.10 -31.96
N ASP A 406 -5.53 7.93 -32.20
CA ASP A 406 -5.67 9.10 -33.06
C ASP A 406 -5.87 8.67 -34.52
N ARG A 407 -5.18 7.60 -34.98
CA ARG A 407 -5.44 7.00 -36.28
C ARG A 407 -6.84 6.40 -36.41
N ILE A 408 -7.35 5.71 -35.37
CA ILE A 408 -8.75 5.24 -35.34
C ILE A 408 -9.71 6.40 -35.58
N ARG A 409 -9.48 7.54 -34.95
CA ARG A 409 -10.33 8.73 -35.10
C ARG A 409 -10.20 9.39 -36.49
N SER A 410 -8.96 9.57 -36.97
CA SER A 410 -8.70 10.20 -38.27
C SER A 410 -9.23 9.38 -39.45
N LYS A 411 -9.23 8.04 -39.31
CA LYS A 411 -9.77 7.12 -40.32
C LYS A 411 -11.28 6.92 -40.23
N GLY A 412 -11.96 7.59 -39.27
CA GLY A 412 -13.41 7.50 -39.12
C GLY A 412 -13.90 6.09 -38.74
N ILE A 413 -13.11 5.34 -37.95
CA ILE A 413 -13.52 4.02 -37.44
C ILE A 413 -14.63 4.21 -36.40
N HIS A 414 -15.67 3.41 -36.51
CA HIS A 414 -16.78 3.44 -35.57
C HIS A 414 -16.29 3.33 -34.12
N PHE A 415 -16.93 4.07 -33.24
CA PHE A 415 -16.50 4.23 -31.84
C PHE A 415 -16.37 2.87 -31.11
N GLU A 416 -17.35 1.98 -31.26
CA GLU A 416 -17.35 0.67 -30.61
C GLU A 416 -16.23 -0.22 -31.16
N THR A 417 -16.02 -0.26 -32.47
CA THR A 417 -14.93 -0.99 -33.14
C THR A 417 -13.57 -0.50 -32.63
N GLY A 418 -13.39 0.82 -32.52
CA GLY A 418 -12.18 1.40 -31.96
C GLY A 418 -11.96 1.02 -30.50
N LYS A 419 -13.02 0.98 -29.70
CA LYS A 419 -12.96 0.54 -28.28
C LYS A 419 -12.65 -0.95 -28.17
N ALA A 420 -13.25 -1.79 -29.00
CA ALA A 420 -12.98 -3.21 -29.02
C ALA A 420 -11.51 -3.51 -29.38
N LEU A 421 -10.97 -2.88 -30.40
CA LEU A 421 -9.54 -2.98 -30.77
C LEU A 421 -8.62 -2.60 -29.59
N GLU A 422 -8.97 -1.54 -28.87
CA GLU A 422 -8.20 -1.11 -27.70
C GLU A 422 -8.42 -1.95 -26.44
N GLY A 423 -9.40 -2.86 -26.40
CA GLY A 423 -9.76 -3.60 -25.19
C GLY A 423 -10.31 -2.67 -24.09
N HIS A 424 -11.24 -1.82 -24.46
CA HIS A 424 -12.03 -0.97 -23.59
C HIS A 424 -13.50 -1.40 -23.64
N ARG A 425 -14.21 -1.19 -22.53
CA ARG A 425 -15.66 -1.37 -22.53
C ARG A 425 -16.28 -0.43 -23.56
N TYR A 426 -17.06 -0.98 -24.48
CA TYR A 426 -17.68 -0.24 -25.57
C TYR A 426 -19.21 -0.24 -25.52
N SER A 427 -19.85 -1.13 -24.77
CA SER A 427 -21.28 -1.12 -24.51
C SER A 427 -21.56 -0.80 -23.03
N LEU A 428 -22.67 -0.09 -22.76
CA LEU A 428 -23.12 0.30 -21.44
C LEU A 428 -24.54 -0.26 -21.22
N GLY A 429 -24.81 -0.81 -20.03
CA GLY A 429 -26.12 -1.33 -19.67
C GLY A 429 -26.41 -2.75 -20.18
N GLU A 430 -27.68 -3.07 -20.35
CA GLU A 430 -28.16 -4.39 -20.79
C GLU A 430 -27.75 -4.72 -22.23
N GLU A 431 -27.59 -3.73 -23.08
CA GLU A 431 -27.10 -3.89 -24.47
C GLU A 431 -25.74 -4.57 -24.54
N ALA A 432 -24.92 -4.49 -23.48
CA ALA A 432 -23.65 -5.20 -23.40
C ALA A 432 -23.79 -6.73 -23.43
N ASN A 433 -24.98 -7.24 -23.11
CA ASN A 433 -25.29 -8.66 -23.04
C ASN A 433 -26.02 -9.19 -24.29
N TYR A 434 -26.36 -8.29 -25.22
CA TYR A 434 -27.04 -8.65 -26.47
C TYR A 434 -26.06 -8.58 -27.65
N GLY A 435 -26.05 -9.64 -28.48
CA GLY A 435 -25.26 -9.76 -29.68
C GLY A 435 -23.91 -10.45 -29.49
N GLY A 436 -23.36 -10.99 -30.58
CA GLY A 436 -22.09 -11.73 -30.62
C GLY A 436 -20.81 -10.84 -30.54
N GLY A 437 -20.96 -9.55 -30.22
CA GLY A 437 -19.85 -8.59 -30.28
C GLY A 437 -19.50 -8.19 -31.72
N ILE A 438 -18.34 -7.52 -31.89
CA ILE A 438 -17.84 -7.12 -33.21
C ILE A 438 -17.04 -8.28 -33.80
N SER A 439 -17.35 -8.66 -35.04
CA SER A 439 -16.71 -9.79 -35.71
C SER A 439 -15.19 -9.58 -35.88
N LEU A 440 -14.42 -10.65 -35.95
CA LEU A 440 -12.99 -10.57 -36.22
C LEU A 440 -12.70 -9.97 -37.60
N GLU A 441 -13.59 -10.20 -38.57
CA GLU A 441 -13.58 -9.65 -39.91
C GLU A 441 -13.69 -8.12 -39.88
N ASP A 442 -14.66 -7.58 -39.17
CA ASP A 442 -14.85 -6.12 -39.00
C ASP A 442 -13.67 -5.47 -38.32
N LEU A 443 -13.14 -6.13 -37.25
CA LEU A 443 -11.94 -5.66 -36.58
C LEU A 443 -10.70 -5.68 -37.50
N TYR A 444 -10.58 -6.70 -38.39
CA TYR A 444 -9.48 -6.80 -39.37
C TYR A 444 -9.55 -5.70 -40.40
N VAL A 445 -10.72 -5.48 -40.99
CA VAL A 445 -10.94 -4.37 -41.96
C VAL A 445 -10.59 -3.05 -41.30
N ALA A 446 -11.03 -2.84 -40.06
CA ALA A 446 -10.74 -1.61 -39.33
C ALA A 446 -9.24 -1.42 -39.04
N VAL A 447 -8.52 -2.47 -38.61
CA VAL A 447 -7.08 -2.37 -38.31
C VAL A 447 -6.24 -2.17 -39.56
N CYS A 448 -6.63 -2.77 -40.71
CA CYS A 448 -5.99 -2.53 -42.00
C CYS A 448 -6.15 -1.06 -42.42
N LYS A 449 -7.39 -0.51 -42.31
CA LYS A 449 -7.67 0.90 -42.61
C LYS A 449 -6.90 1.85 -41.69
N VAL A 450 -6.76 1.53 -40.40
CA VAL A 450 -6.00 2.34 -39.43
C VAL A 450 -4.52 2.41 -39.76
N ASN A 451 -3.96 1.40 -40.41
CA ASN A 451 -2.54 1.26 -40.70
C ASN A 451 -2.17 1.40 -42.19
N GLU A 452 -3.12 1.81 -43.04
CA GLU A 452 -2.90 1.84 -44.50
C GLU A 452 -1.84 2.85 -44.99
N ASP A 453 -1.61 3.93 -44.21
CA ASP A 453 -0.65 4.98 -44.52
C ASP A 453 0.73 4.79 -43.83
N LEU A 454 0.99 3.62 -43.20
CA LEU A 454 2.21 3.38 -42.41
C LEU A 454 3.27 2.55 -43.13
#